data_cf328cb632d7f7dc00d1d2eb064edf3c
#
_entry.id   cf328cb632d7f7dc00d1d2eb064edf3c
#
_cell.length_a   1.000
_cell.length_b   1.000
_cell.length_c   1.000
_cell.angle_alpha   90.00
_cell.angle_beta   90.00
_cell.angle_gamma   90.00
#
_symmetry.space_group_name_H-M   'P 1'
#
loop_
_entity.id
_entity.type
_entity.pdbx_description
1 polymer ?
#
loop_
_entity_poly.entity_id
_entity_poly.type
_entity_poly.pdbx_seq_one_letter_code
_entity_poly.pdbx_strand_id
1 'polypeptide(L)'
;LYILGETYTLHLLQGRRNTAARAGAAICLTARDLQDVLLRQKIMERFLQREAQVLLQQVLDDMWLRIAPCGVVKPVLRVRRMVSRWGSCMVQKGVVTLNTRLLEYPRGCAEFVAMHELCHLVQPNHSPAFYTLLTACLPDWRARQAVLRGVNP
;
A
#
# COMPACT_ATOMS: atom_id res chain seq x y z
N LEU A 1 6.30 -7.60 -13.69
CA LEU A 1 5.64 -7.32 -12.41
C LEU A 1 5.49 -5.82 -12.21
N TYR A 2 4.31 -5.39 -11.81
CA TYR A 2 4.01 -3.97 -11.54
C TYR A 2 3.95 -3.72 -10.03
N ILE A 3 4.61 -2.67 -9.55
CA ILE A 3 4.62 -2.28 -8.13
C ILE A 3 4.56 -0.77 -8.02
N LEU A 4 3.46 -0.22 -7.51
CA LEU A 4 3.21 1.22 -7.25
C LEU A 4 3.55 2.17 -8.41
N GLY A 5 3.26 1.77 -9.63
CA GLY A 5 3.53 2.60 -10.82
C GLY A 5 4.76 2.17 -11.62
N GLU A 6 5.63 1.36 -11.03
CA GLU A 6 6.86 0.89 -11.66
C GLU A 6 6.72 -0.53 -12.20
N THR A 7 7.27 -0.77 -13.40
CA THR A 7 7.29 -2.10 -14.03
C THR A 7 8.66 -2.74 -13.86
N TYR A 8 8.66 -3.99 -13.39
CA TYR A 8 9.87 -4.77 -13.18
C TYR A 8 9.88 -6.03 -14.03
N THR A 9 11.05 -6.34 -14.62
CA THR A 9 11.29 -7.64 -15.24
C THR A 9 11.48 -8.70 -14.17
N LEU A 10 10.81 -9.85 -14.30
CA LEU A 10 10.98 -10.97 -13.38
C LEU A 10 12.00 -11.96 -13.94
N HIS A 11 13.09 -12.18 -13.22
CA HIS A 11 14.08 -13.23 -13.51
C HIS A 11 13.92 -14.39 -12.55
N LEU A 12 13.84 -15.60 -13.11
CA LEU A 12 13.79 -16.84 -12.36
C LEU A 12 15.18 -17.50 -12.36
N LEU A 13 15.72 -17.74 -11.19
CA LEU A 13 17.08 -18.27 -10.99
C LEU A 13 17.03 -19.56 -10.17
N GLN A 14 17.72 -20.60 -10.67
CA GLN A 14 17.94 -21.82 -9.89
C GLN A 14 18.99 -21.55 -8.81
N GLY A 15 18.71 -21.92 -7.55
CA GLY A 15 19.66 -21.71 -6.46
C GLY A 15 19.29 -22.42 -5.18
N ARG A 16 20.20 -22.38 -4.21
CA ARG A 16 20.03 -23.07 -2.92
C ARG A 16 19.05 -22.39 -1.96
N ARG A 17 18.74 -21.11 -2.19
CA ARG A 17 17.86 -20.32 -1.33
C ARG A 17 16.53 -20.04 -2.03
N ASN A 18 15.45 -19.98 -1.26
CA ASN A 18 14.13 -19.59 -1.70
C ASN A 18 13.89 -18.12 -1.33
N THR A 19 14.19 -17.20 -2.26
CA THR A 19 14.14 -15.76 -1.99
C THR A 19 13.77 -14.96 -3.24
N ALA A 20 13.28 -13.74 -3.05
CA ALA A 20 13.16 -12.75 -4.11
C ALA A 20 13.71 -11.39 -3.62
N ALA A 21 14.36 -10.66 -4.51
CA ALA A 21 14.95 -9.37 -4.23
C ALA A 21 14.93 -8.47 -5.47
N ARG A 22 14.95 -7.15 -5.27
CA ARG A 22 15.15 -6.18 -6.35
C ARG A 22 16.61 -6.16 -6.80
N ALA A 23 16.80 -6.02 -8.10
CA ALA A 23 18.09 -5.84 -8.75
C ALA A 23 17.91 -4.79 -9.87
N GLY A 24 18.01 -3.52 -9.52
CA GLY A 24 17.70 -2.42 -10.45
C GLY A 24 16.25 -2.45 -10.94
N ALA A 25 16.05 -2.49 -12.26
CA ALA A 25 14.74 -2.59 -12.90
C ALA A 25 14.18 -4.04 -12.96
N ALA A 26 14.82 -4.97 -12.26
CA ALA A 26 14.42 -6.37 -12.23
C ALA A 26 14.12 -6.85 -10.81
N ILE A 27 13.35 -7.92 -10.72
CA ILE A 27 13.15 -8.73 -9.51
C ILE A 27 13.68 -10.11 -9.80
N CYS A 28 14.67 -10.55 -9.03
CA CYS A 28 15.26 -11.87 -9.11
C CYS A 28 14.61 -12.79 -8.09
N LEU A 29 13.86 -13.78 -8.57
CA LEU A 29 13.31 -14.86 -7.75
C LEU A 29 14.23 -16.07 -7.86
N THR A 30 14.85 -16.44 -6.75
CA THR A 30 15.71 -17.63 -6.65
C THR A 30 14.94 -18.73 -5.92
N ALA A 31 14.91 -19.93 -6.49
CA ALA A 31 14.26 -21.09 -5.89
C ALA A 31 15.09 -22.36 -6.07
N ARG A 32 14.95 -23.30 -5.13
CA ARG A 32 15.56 -24.64 -5.22
C ARG A 32 14.93 -25.46 -6.33
N ASP A 33 13.63 -25.30 -6.53
CA ASP A 33 12.88 -25.91 -7.61
C ASP A 33 12.04 -24.84 -8.32
N LEU A 34 12.42 -24.55 -9.56
CA LEU A 34 11.69 -23.57 -10.40
C LEU A 34 10.42 -24.16 -11.02
N GLN A 35 10.25 -25.48 -11.02
CA GLN A 35 9.03 -26.12 -11.52
C GLN A 35 7.93 -26.13 -10.47
N ASP A 36 8.26 -26.01 -9.17
CA ASP A 36 7.28 -25.89 -8.10
C ASP A 36 6.61 -24.50 -8.12
N VAL A 37 5.41 -24.46 -8.69
CA VAL A 37 4.60 -23.23 -8.82
C VAL A 37 4.22 -22.68 -7.45
N LEU A 38 3.84 -23.54 -6.50
CA LEU A 38 3.41 -23.12 -5.16
C LEU A 38 4.58 -22.52 -4.38
N LEU A 39 5.78 -23.09 -4.54
CA LEU A 39 6.99 -22.53 -3.95
C LEU A 39 7.28 -21.12 -4.47
N ARG A 40 7.21 -20.92 -5.81
CA ARG A 40 7.40 -19.59 -6.41
C ARG A 40 6.37 -18.58 -5.94
N GLN A 41 5.10 -18.97 -5.83
CA GLN A 41 4.04 -18.12 -5.30
C GLN A 41 4.34 -17.69 -3.86
N LYS A 42 4.69 -18.61 -2.98
CA LYS A 42 5.06 -18.31 -1.58
C LYS A 42 6.26 -17.36 -1.48
N ILE A 43 7.27 -17.55 -2.33
CA ILE A 43 8.44 -16.66 -2.37
C ILE A 43 8.01 -15.25 -2.77
N MET A 44 7.19 -15.12 -3.81
CA MET A 44 6.71 -13.84 -4.31
C MET A 44 5.79 -13.15 -3.30
N GLU A 45 4.88 -13.87 -2.66
CA GLU A 45 3.99 -13.32 -1.60
C GLU A 45 4.80 -12.73 -0.45
N ARG A 46 5.83 -13.43 0.03
CA ARG A 46 6.72 -12.93 1.08
C ARG A 46 7.51 -11.70 0.64
N PHE A 47 7.97 -11.68 -0.60
CA PHE A 47 8.65 -10.53 -1.18
C PHE A 47 7.71 -9.33 -1.24
N LEU A 48 6.52 -9.48 -1.83
CA LEU A 48 5.53 -8.40 -1.95
C LEU A 48 5.05 -7.89 -0.58
N GLN A 49 4.92 -8.76 0.41
CA GLN A 49 4.58 -8.34 1.77
C GLN A 49 5.66 -7.43 2.38
N ARG A 50 6.95 -7.76 2.19
CA ARG A 50 8.06 -6.90 2.65
C ARG A 50 8.10 -5.58 1.90
N GLU A 51 7.96 -5.62 0.58
CA GLU A 51 7.91 -4.41 -0.26
C GLU A 51 6.74 -3.51 0.14
N ALA A 52 5.56 -4.09 0.37
CA ALA A 52 4.39 -3.35 0.82
C ALA A 52 4.64 -2.66 2.16
N GLN A 53 5.26 -3.33 3.12
CA GLN A 53 5.58 -2.73 4.43
C GLN A 53 6.47 -1.50 4.27
N VAL A 54 7.49 -1.55 3.43
CA VAL A 54 8.42 -0.43 3.21
C VAL A 54 7.75 0.69 2.41
N LEU A 55 7.15 0.36 1.27
CA LEU A 55 6.62 1.34 0.33
C LEU A 55 5.37 2.03 0.86
N LEU A 56 4.46 1.29 1.51
CA LEU A 56 3.26 1.88 2.08
C LEU A 56 3.56 2.67 3.37
N GLN A 57 4.64 2.33 4.09
CA GLN A 57 5.13 3.18 5.18
C GLN A 57 5.59 4.54 4.65
N GLN A 58 6.36 4.57 3.55
CA GLN A 58 6.77 5.82 2.91
C GLN A 58 5.56 6.64 2.45
N VAL A 59 4.55 5.99 1.85
CA VAL A 59 3.31 6.65 1.45
C VAL A 59 2.60 7.27 2.66
N LEU A 60 2.45 6.51 3.74
CA LEU A 60 1.81 7.01 4.96
C LEU A 60 2.58 8.19 5.56
N ASP A 61 3.91 8.10 5.60
CA ASP A 61 4.78 9.17 6.12
C ASP A 61 4.61 10.46 5.32
N ASP A 62 4.62 10.37 3.99
CA ASP A 62 4.46 11.53 3.10
C ASP A 62 3.05 12.15 3.26
N MET A 63 2.01 11.33 3.38
CA MET A 63 0.65 11.82 3.57
C MET A 63 0.45 12.40 4.97
N TRP A 64 1.06 11.78 6.00
CA TRP A 64 0.98 12.32 7.36
C TRP A 64 1.57 13.74 7.45
N LEU A 65 2.65 14.06 6.76
CA LEU A 65 3.21 15.40 6.73
C LEU A 65 2.21 16.47 6.28
N ARG A 66 1.25 16.12 5.43
CA ARG A 66 0.21 17.05 4.96
C ARG A 66 -0.87 17.32 5.99
N ILE A 67 -1.19 16.35 6.86
CA ILE A 67 -2.23 16.45 7.87
C ILE A 67 -1.69 16.75 9.28
N ALA A 68 -0.40 16.60 9.50
CA ALA A 68 0.26 16.85 10.79
C ALA A 68 -0.06 18.23 11.39
N PRO A 69 -0.20 19.33 10.61
CA PRO A 69 -0.61 20.63 11.14
C PRO A 69 -1.98 20.64 11.85
N CYS A 70 -2.84 19.65 11.57
CA CYS A 70 -4.13 19.47 12.26
C CYS A 70 -3.98 18.81 13.65
N GLY A 71 -2.77 18.60 14.15
CA GLY A 71 -2.51 18.00 15.46
C GLY A 71 -2.61 16.47 15.47
N VAL A 72 -2.60 15.82 14.32
CA VAL A 72 -2.68 14.35 14.19
C VAL A 72 -1.37 13.72 14.65
N VAL A 73 -1.44 12.86 15.67
CA VAL A 73 -0.31 12.00 16.05
C VAL A 73 -0.13 10.93 14.96
N LYS A 74 1.13 10.70 14.58
CA LYS A 74 1.45 9.72 13.54
C LYS A 74 0.98 8.32 13.95
N PRO A 75 0.10 7.68 13.18
CA PRO A 75 -0.40 6.35 13.52
C PRO A 75 0.64 5.26 13.23
N VAL A 76 0.43 4.12 13.85
CA VAL A 76 1.15 2.89 13.50
C VAL A 76 0.53 2.32 12.23
N LEU A 77 1.36 1.96 11.25
CA LEU A 77 0.94 1.28 10.03
C LEU A 77 0.89 -0.24 10.25
N ARG A 78 -0.21 -0.84 9.82
CA ARG A 78 -0.32 -2.27 9.55
C ARG A 78 -0.53 -2.50 8.06
N VAL A 79 0.15 -3.47 7.50
CA VAL A 79 0.03 -3.84 6.09
C VAL A 79 -0.38 -5.29 6.01
N ARG A 80 -1.53 -5.55 5.40
CA ARG A 80 -2.04 -6.91 5.21
C ARG A 80 -2.95 -7.00 4.00
N ARG A 81 -3.13 -8.19 3.48
CA ARG A 81 -4.16 -8.46 2.47
C ARG A 81 -5.54 -8.38 3.11
N MET A 82 -6.45 -7.63 2.49
CA MET A 82 -7.85 -7.50 2.89
C MET A 82 -8.74 -7.81 1.68
N VAL A 83 -9.93 -8.41 1.93
CA VAL A 83 -10.83 -8.87 0.87
C VAL A 83 -11.79 -7.78 0.41
N SER A 84 -12.26 -6.92 1.32
CA SER A 84 -13.35 -5.98 1.08
C SER A 84 -12.99 -4.50 1.26
N ARG A 85 -11.76 -4.18 1.61
CA ARG A 85 -11.32 -2.81 1.92
C ARG A 85 -9.93 -2.54 1.38
N TRP A 86 -9.70 -1.30 0.98
CA TRP A 86 -8.36 -0.82 0.62
C TRP A 86 -7.57 -0.33 1.83
N GLY A 87 -8.27 0.15 2.86
CA GLY A 87 -7.69 0.60 4.11
C GLY A 87 -8.69 0.55 5.26
N SER A 88 -8.22 0.80 6.46
CA SER A 88 -9.03 1.01 7.66
C SER A 88 -8.27 1.82 8.70
N CYS A 89 -9.01 2.50 9.59
CA CYS A 89 -8.46 3.26 10.69
C CYS A 89 -9.11 2.85 12.01
N MET A 90 -8.29 2.47 12.98
CA MET A 90 -8.72 2.30 14.37
C MET A 90 -8.33 3.57 15.14
N VAL A 91 -9.24 4.54 15.19
CA VAL A 91 -9.00 5.88 15.74
C VAL A 91 -8.47 5.83 17.16
N GLN A 92 -9.14 5.06 18.04
CA GLN A 92 -8.77 4.97 19.47
C GLN A 92 -7.40 4.33 19.70
N LYS A 93 -6.94 3.48 18.80
CA LYS A 93 -5.64 2.80 18.90
C LYS A 93 -4.54 3.52 18.13
N GLY A 94 -4.88 4.52 17.31
CA GLY A 94 -3.92 5.18 16.45
C GLY A 94 -3.28 4.22 15.43
N VAL A 95 -4.08 3.33 14.83
CA VAL A 95 -3.60 2.34 13.87
C VAL A 95 -4.31 2.52 12.53
N VAL A 96 -3.52 2.68 11.48
CA VAL A 96 -3.98 2.65 10.08
C VAL A 96 -3.55 1.33 9.47
N THR A 97 -4.47 0.65 8.81
CA THR A 97 -4.18 -0.58 8.03
C THR A 97 -4.34 -0.28 6.55
N LEU A 98 -3.35 -0.67 5.74
CA LEU A 98 -3.40 -0.56 4.28
C LEU A 98 -3.30 -1.95 3.64
N ASN A 99 -4.04 -2.11 2.53
CA ASN A 99 -4.07 -3.37 1.80
C ASN A 99 -2.81 -3.54 0.94
N THR A 100 -2.15 -4.71 1.03
CA THR A 100 -0.99 -5.05 0.20
C THR A 100 -1.28 -4.93 -1.30
N ARG A 101 -2.53 -5.14 -1.72
CA ARG A 101 -2.96 -5.02 -3.13
C ARG A 101 -2.85 -3.61 -3.68
N LEU A 102 -2.67 -2.59 -2.85
CA LEU A 102 -2.35 -1.23 -3.31
C LEU A 102 -1.06 -1.18 -4.14
N LEU A 103 -0.16 -2.15 -3.97
CA LEU A 103 1.03 -2.27 -4.82
C LEU A 103 0.70 -2.55 -6.31
N GLU A 104 -0.47 -3.11 -6.59
CA GLU A 104 -0.94 -3.43 -7.95
C GLU A 104 -1.40 -2.18 -8.72
N TYR A 105 -1.43 -1.00 -8.09
CA TYR A 105 -1.96 0.26 -8.62
C TYR A 105 -0.92 1.38 -8.59
N PRO A 106 -1.14 2.48 -9.34
CA PRO A 106 -0.29 3.66 -9.24
C PRO A 106 -0.18 4.17 -7.80
N ARG A 107 0.98 4.72 -7.44
CA ARG A 107 1.25 5.25 -6.09
C ARG A 107 0.16 6.21 -5.59
N GLY A 108 -0.42 7.02 -6.49
CA GLY A 108 -1.50 7.94 -6.16
C GLY A 108 -2.73 7.29 -5.54
N CYS A 109 -3.01 6.02 -5.86
CA CYS A 109 -4.08 5.25 -5.23
C CYS A 109 -3.78 4.95 -3.75
N ALA A 110 -2.55 4.54 -3.45
CA ALA A 110 -2.11 4.30 -2.08
C ALA A 110 -2.09 5.60 -1.26
N GLU A 111 -1.66 6.71 -1.85
CA GLU A 111 -1.68 8.04 -1.23
C GLU A 111 -3.12 8.48 -0.90
N PHE A 112 -4.07 8.24 -1.81
CA PHE A 112 -5.49 8.52 -1.55
C PHE A 112 -6.02 7.71 -0.37
N VAL A 113 -5.81 6.39 -0.36
CA VAL A 113 -6.29 5.52 0.72
C VAL A 113 -5.62 5.91 2.05
N ALA A 114 -4.31 6.13 2.06
CA ALA A 114 -3.60 6.57 3.26
C ALA A 114 -4.14 7.90 3.80
N MET A 115 -4.36 8.90 2.95
CA MET A 115 -4.92 10.18 3.37
C MET A 115 -6.36 10.04 3.87
N HIS A 116 -7.18 9.21 3.22
CA HIS A 116 -8.55 8.91 3.67
C HIS A 116 -8.55 8.36 5.10
N GLU A 117 -7.69 7.38 5.39
CA GLU A 117 -7.60 6.78 6.72
C GLU A 117 -7.00 7.74 7.75
N LEU A 118 -6.04 8.58 7.37
CA LEU A 118 -5.50 9.65 8.22
C LEU A 118 -6.56 10.68 8.59
N CYS A 119 -7.43 11.07 7.64
CA CYS A 119 -8.54 12.00 7.91
C CYS A 119 -9.50 11.47 8.97
N HIS A 120 -9.67 10.15 9.10
CA HIS A 120 -10.49 9.56 10.16
C HIS A 120 -9.95 9.79 11.58
N LEU A 121 -8.67 10.09 11.73
CA LEU A 121 -8.10 10.48 13.03
C LEU A 121 -8.58 11.85 13.51
N VAL A 122 -9.09 12.69 12.60
CA VAL A 122 -9.68 14.01 12.90
C VAL A 122 -11.19 13.98 12.81
N GLN A 123 -11.72 13.36 11.77
CA GLN A 123 -13.15 13.26 11.45
C GLN A 123 -13.54 11.77 11.32
N PRO A 124 -14.06 11.15 12.38
CA PRO A 124 -14.37 9.71 12.37
C PRO A 124 -15.44 9.31 11.34
N ASN A 125 -16.37 10.22 11.03
CA ASN A 125 -17.46 9.97 10.09
C ASN A 125 -17.19 10.62 8.73
N HIS A 126 -17.76 10.05 7.65
CA HIS A 126 -17.74 10.62 6.31
C HIS A 126 -18.72 11.82 6.19
N SER A 127 -18.57 12.81 7.05
CA SER A 127 -19.35 14.05 7.07
C SER A 127 -18.82 15.04 6.03
N PRO A 128 -19.55 16.17 5.76
CA PRO A 128 -19.01 17.26 4.95
C PRO A 128 -17.65 17.76 5.44
N ALA A 129 -17.44 17.82 6.77
CA ALA A 129 -16.16 18.21 7.36
C ALA A 129 -15.02 17.24 7.01
N PHE A 130 -15.29 15.92 6.93
CA PHE A 130 -14.34 14.93 6.47
C PHE A 130 -13.88 15.23 5.05
N TYR A 131 -14.80 15.43 4.11
CA TYR A 131 -14.47 15.71 2.71
C TYR A 131 -13.80 17.06 2.50
N THR A 132 -14.15 18.06 3.31
CA THR A 132 -13.45 19.36 3.33
C THR A 132 -11.97 19.15 3.73
N LEU A 133 -11.71 18.39 4.78
CA LEU A 133 -10.36 18.07 5.24
C LEU A 133 -9.59 17.26 4.19
N LEU A 134 -10.22 16.22 3.64
CA LEU A 134 -9.61 15.39 2.60
C LEU A 134 -9.23 16.22 1.37
N THR A 135 -10.10 17.13 0.93
CA THR A 135 -9.84 18.03 -0.20
C THR A 135 -8.71 19.01 0.10
N ALA A 136 -8.63 19.53 1.33
CA ALA A 136 -7.55 20.42 1.74
C ALA A 136 -6.19 19.70 1.72
N CYS A 137 -6.13 18.45 2.21
CA CYS A 137 -4.89 17.67 2.29
C CYS A 137 -4.48 17.02 0.96
N LEU A 138 -5.46 16.63 0.13
CA LEU A 138 -5.25 15.95 -1.15
C LEU A 138 -6.28 16.45 -2.18
N PRO A 139 -6.05 17.62 -2.82
CA PRO A 139 -7.04 18.27 -3.69
C PRO A 139 -7.56 17.41 -4.85
N ASP A 140 -6.72 16.53 -5.41
CA ASP A 140 -7.01 15.65 -6.54
C ASP A 140 -7.51 14.23 -6.12
N TRP A 141 -7.96 14.08 -4.88
CA TRP A 141 -8.35 12.78 -4.35
C TRP A 141 -9.44 12.07 -5.17
N ARG A 142 -10.35 12.82 -5.80
CA ARG A 142 -11.42 12.23 -6.64
C ARG A 142 -10.87 11.52 -7.87
N ALA A 143 -9.87 12.11 -8.53
CA ALA A 143 -9.20 11.48 -9.68
C ALA A 143 -8.46 10.21 -9.26
N ARG A 144 -7.79 10.22 -8.12
CA ARG A 144 -7.09 9.04 -7.57
C ARG A 144 -8.06 7.94 -7.15
N GLN A 145 -9.17 8.29 -6.52
CA GLN A 145 -10.23 7.35 -6.16
C GLN A 145 -10.85 6.69 -7.40
N ALA A 146 -11.03 7.43 -8.49
CA ALA A 146 -11.64 6.93 -9.72
C ALA A 146 -10.90 5.71 -10.28
N VAL A 147 -9.58 5.63 -10.10
CA VAL A 147 -8.75 4.49 -10.52
C VAL A 147 -9.13 3.21 -9.76
N LEU A 148 -9.55 3.32 -8.50
CA LEU A 148 -9.96 2.18 -7.66
C LEU A 148 -11.45 1.85 -7.77
N ARG A 149 -12.26 2.70 -8.42
CA ARG A 149 -13.69 2.45 -8.60
C ARG A 149 -13.93 1.24 -9.50
N GLY A 150 -14.86 0.35 -9.09
CA GLY A 150 -15.16 -0.87 -9.82
C GLY A 150 -14.14 -1.98 -9.67
N VAL A 151 -13.09 -1.77 -8.88
CA VAL A 151 -12.11 -2.80 -8.54
C VAL A 151 -12.34 -3.25 -7.10
N ASN A 152 -12.54 -4.55 -6.91
CA ASN A 152 -12.61 -5.14 -5.57
C ASN A 152 -11.20 -5.35 -5.02
N PRO A 153 -10.95 -4.98 -3.75
CA PRO A 153 -9.68 -5.20 -3.09
C PRO A 153 -9.28 -6.66 -3.01
#